data_8f64128ccfb304028a398f78d287d1a1
#
_entry.id   8f64128ccfb304028a398f78d287d1a1
#
_cell.length_a   1.000
_cell.length_b   1.000
_cell.length_c   1.000
_cell.angle_alpha   90.00
_cell.angle_beta   90.00
_cell.angle_gamma   90.00
#
_symmetry.space_group_name_H-M   'P 1'
#
loop_
_entity.id
_entity.type
_entity.pdbx_description
1 polymer ?
#
loop_
_entity_poly.entity_id
_entity_poly.type
_entity_poly.pdbx_seq_one_letter_code
_entity_poly.pdbx_strand_id
1 'polypeptide(L)'
;MQIIPVASGKGGVGKSLLSANLAIALGQSGKKVVLADLDLGASNLHLVLGQQAPKQGLGTWLTGHGEFKDIIIKTDYKNVDFIAGDSEIPGLSTLKAPQKSKLIKAFKNIDADFLIIDLGAGTHQIILDLFLLSPQGIVVTAPAVTATLNGYLFLKNAVFRLMHSSFKSTTPAAKMITKLKQDATSLQRLYIPRLIEEIRKVDPVSADKFERNLKTFRPRLIMNMIEDPK
;
A
#
# COMPACT_ATOMS: atom_id res chain seq x y z
N MET A 1 4.33 2.65 -16.83
CA MET A 1 4.17 1.64 -15.76
C MET A 1 2.97 1.96 -14.87
N GLN A 2 2.14 0.97 -14.58
CA GLN A 2 1.04 1.07 -13.61
C GLN A 2 1.47 0.44 -12.28
N ILE A 3 1.27 1.18 -11.17
CA ILE A 3 1.55 0.67 -9.81
C ILE A 3 0.25 0.13 -9.24
N ILE A 4 0.27 -1.11 -8.73
CA ILE A 4 -0.86 -1.80 -8.09
C ILE A 4 -0.43 -2.20 -6.68
N PRO A 5 -0.63 -1.35 -5.67
CA PRO A 5 -0.42 -1.75 -4.29
C PRO A 5 -1.55 -2.67 -3.83
N VAL A 6 -1.18 -3.78 -3.20
CA VAL A 6 -2.09 -4.76 -2.61
C VAL A 6 -1.94 -4.73 -1.10
N ALA A 7 -3.01 -4.46 -0.40
CA ALA A 7 -3.04 -4.29 1.05
C ALA A 7 -4.14 -5.14 1.70
N SER A 8 -4.05 -5.29 3.00
CA SER A 8 -5.12 -5.90 3.81
C SER A 8 -5.15 -5.28 5.20
N GLY A 9 -6.34 -5.19 5.78
CA GLY A 9 -6.49 -4.74 7.17
C GLY A 9 -6.06 -5.79 8.20
N LYS A 10 -5.96 -7.06 7.81
CA LYS A 10 -5.63 -8.21 8.67
C LYS A 10 -4.73 -9.19 7.92
N GLY A 11 -3.79 -9.82 8.64
CA GLY A 11 -3.00 -10.93 8.11
C GLY A 11 -3.83 -12.18 7.83
N GLY A 12 -3.32 -13.05 6.94
CA GLY A 12 -3.93 -14.35 6.65
C GLY A 12 -5.14 -14.35 5.72
N VAL A 13 -5.46 -13.22 5.05
CA VAL A 13 -6.58 -13.13 4.08
C VAL A 13 -6.18 -13.53 2.64
N GLY A 14 -4.97 -14.02 2.42
CA GLY A 14 -4.48 -14.46 1.11
C GLY A 14 -3.93 -13.34 0.22
N LYS A 15 -3.57 -12.19 0.79
CA LYS A 15 -3.02 -11.03 0.08
C LYS A 15 -1.82 -11.40 -0.81
N SER A 16 -0.79 -12.04 -0.24
CA SER A 16 0.44 -12.40 -0.96
C SER A 16 0.19 -13.43 -2.07
N LEU A 17 -0.71 -14.39 -1.82
CA LEU A 17 -1.12 -15.35 -2.85
C LEU A 17 -1.83 -14.64 -4.01
N LEU A 18 -2.70 -13.68 -3.73
CA LEU A 18 -3.37 -12.87 -4.75
C LEU A 18 -2.35 -12.04 -5.53
N SER A 19 -1.41 -11.39 -4.85
CA SER A 19 -0.36 -10.56 -5.46
C SER A 19 0.50 -11.38 -6.43
N ALA A 20 0.93 -12.58 -6.02
CA ALA A 20 1.71 -13.49 -6.85
C ALA A 20 0.91 -13.97 -8.08
N ASN A 21 -0.32 -14.44 -7.89
CA ASN A 21 -1.15 -14.92 -8.99
C ASN A 21 -1.49 -13.80 -9.99
N LEU A 22 -1.74 -12.57 -9.51
CA LEU A 22 -1.97 -11.42 -10.37
C LEU A 22 -0.71 -11.10 -11.21
N ALA A 23 0.48 -11.15 -10.59
CA ALA A 23 1.74 -10.94 -11.30
C ALA A 23 1.96 -12.00 -12.38
N ILE A 24 1.74 -13.28 -12.04
CA ILE A 24 1.89 -14.40 -12.98
C ILE A 24 0.91 -14.27 -14.13
N ALA A 25 -0.37 -13.99 -13.87
CA ALA A 25 -1.39 -13.84 -14.91
C ALA A 25 -1.07 -12.70 -15.89
N LEU A 26 -0.61 -11.55 -15.39
CA LEU A 26 -0.17 -10.43 -16.21
C LEU A 26 1.09 -10.78 -17.01
N GLY A 27 2.07 -11.48 -16.41
CA GLY A 27 3.26 -11.96 -17.11
C GLY A 27 2.93 -12.94 -18.24
N GLN A 28 2.01 -13.87 -18.00
CA GLN A 28 1.50 -14.81 -18.99
C GLN A 28 0.78 -14.10 -20.15
N SER A 29 0.11 -12.96 -19.86
CA SER A 29 -0.51 -12.12 -20.89
C SER A 29 0.48 -11.27 -21.69
N GLY A 30 1.79 -11.44 -21.47
CA GLY A 30 2.85 -10.76 -22.21
C GLY A 30 3.29 -9.42 -21.63
N LYS A 31 2.84 -9.05 -20.42
CA LYS A 31 3.23 -7.82 -19.74
C LYS A 31 4.52 -8.01 -18.94
N LYS A 32 5.39 -7.01 -18.94
CA LYS A 32 6.55 -6.96 -18.02
C LYS A 32 6.05 -6.59 -16.62
N VAL A 33 6.24 -7.46 -15.63
CA VAL A 33 5.77 -7.28 -14.27
C VAL A 33 6.92 -7.35 -13.29
N VAL A 34 6.94 -6.43 -12.34
CA VAL A 34 7.77 -6.53 -11.14
C VAL A 34 6.85 -6.70 -9.95
N LEU A 35 7.08 -7.76 -9.16
CA LEU A 35 6.38 -8.03 -7.91
C LEU A 35 7.32 -7.70 -6.76
N ALA A 36 6.94 -6.76 -5.89
CA ALA A 36 7.74 -6.34 -4.74
C ALA A 36 7.08 -6.76 -3.43
N ASP A 37 7.84 -7.47 -2.59
CA ASP A 37 7.43 -7.82 -1.24
C ASP A 37 7.83 -6.70 -0.27
N LEU A 38 6.84 -6.03 0.30
CA LEU A 38 7.02 -4.99 1.31
C LEU A 38 6.44 -5.39 2.67
N ASP A 39 6.22 -6.68 2.90
CA ASP A 39 5.96 -7.20 4.25
C ASP A 39 7.30 -7.40 4.99
N LEU A 40 8.01 -6.28 5.19
CA LEU A 40 9.34 -6.28 5.82
C LEU A 40 9.20 -6.74 7.28
N GLY A 41 9.82 -7.85 7.58
CA GLY A 41 9.75 -8.52 8.88
C GLY A 41 8.96 -9.83 8.89
N ALA A 42 8.13 -10.09 7.86
CA ALA A 42 7.43 -11.34 7.62
C ALA A 42 7.41 -11.70 6.13
N SER A 43 8.47 -11.32 5.40
CA SER A 43 8.61 -11.54 3.95
C SER A 43 8.61 -13.03 3.62
N ASN A 44 7.50 -13.52 3.05
CA ASN A 44 7.31 -14.92 2.67
C ASN A 44 6.87 -15.08 1.21
N LEU A 45 6.84 -13.98 0.45
CA LEU A 45 6.36 -14.00 -0.93
C LEU A 45 7.25 -14.86 -1.85
N HIS A 46 8.56 -14.93 -1.56
CA HIS A 46 9.49 -15.84 -2.25
C HIS A 46 9.05 -17.31 -2.15
N LEU A 47 8.50 -17.75 -1.00
CA LEU A 47 7.97 -19.11 -0.84
C LEU A 47 6.75 -19.35 -1.71
N VAL A 48 5.88 -18.34 -1.86
CA VAL A 48 4.70 -18.41 -2.75
C VAL A 48 5.12 -18.54 -4.21
N LEU A 49 6.26 -17.94 -4.58
CA LEU A 49 6.86 -18.06 -5.91
C LEU A 49 7.68 -19.34 -6.11
N GLY A 50 7.80 -20.20 -5.09
CA GLY A 50 8.63 -21.40 -5.14
C GLY A 50 10.13 -21.13 -5.20
N GLN A 51 10.56 -19.95 -4.75
CA GLN A 51 11.96 -19.52 -4.82
C GLN A 51 12.64 -19.60 -3.46
N GLN A 52 13.96 -19.75 -3.48
CA GLN A 52 14.78 -19.60 -2.28
C GLN A 52 14.84 -18.13 -1.86
N ALA A 53 14.99 -17.90 -0.55
CA ALA A 53 15.18 -16.55 -0.03
C ALA A 53 16.41 -15.89 -0.67
N PRO A 54 16.28 -14.74 -1.34
CA PRO A 54 17.43 -14.07 -1.92
C PRO A 54 18.36 -13.54 -0.84
N LYS A 55 19.67 -13.52 -1.17
CA LYS A 55 20.70 -12.99 -0.24
C LYS A 55 20.61 -11.49 -0.01
N GLN A 56 20.00 -10.75 -0.94
CA GLN A 56 19.84 -9.30 -0.90
C GLN A 56 18.41 -8.94 -1.30
N GLY A 57 17.88 -7.93 -0.67
CA GLY A 57 16.54 -7.43 -0.93
C GLY A 57 16.44 -5.93 -0.67
N LEU A 58 15.23 -5.46 -0.50
CA LEU A 58 14.93 -4.04 -0.26
C LEU A 58 15.65 -3.47 0.95
N GLY A 59 15.77 -4.24 2.01
CA GLY A 59 16.44 -3.82 3.22
C GLY A 59 17.91 -3.56 3.00
N THR A 60 18.63 -4.52 2.42
CA THR A 60 20.05 -4.39 2.06
C THR A 60 20.29 -3.14 1.23
N TRP A 61 19.47 -2.90 0.19
CA TRP A 61 19.58 -1.71 -0.64
C TRP A 61 19.26 -0.41 0.11
N LEU A 62 18.24 -0.38 0.97
CA LEU A 62 17.85 0.80 1.75
C LEU A 62 18.91 1.21 2.77
N THR A 63 19.70 0.27 3.25
CA THR A 63 20.86 0.53 4.14
C THR A 63 22.11 0.99 3.40
N GLY A 64 22.08 1.02 2.06
CA GLY A 64 23.16 1.57 1.23
C GLY A 64 24.08 0.51 0.63
N HIS A 65 23.71 -0.77 0.69
CA HIS A 65 24.48 -1.84 0.10
C HIS A 65 23.90 -2.20 -1.29
N GLY A 66 24.74 -2.14 -2.32
CA GLY A 66 24.37 -2.48 -3.70
C GLY A 66 23.51 -1.44 -4.42
N GLU A 67 23.23 -1.71 -5.69
CA GLU A 67 22.37 -0.88 -6.53
C GLU A 67 20.94 -1.44 -6.56
N PHE A 68 19.95 -0.58 -6.84
CA PHE A 68 18.55 -1.00 -6.88
C PHE A 68 18.27 -2.08 -7.94
N LYS A 69 18.99 -2.05 -9.06
CA LYS A 69 18.86 -3.06 -10.11
C LYS A 69 19.29 -4.46 -9.65
N ASP A 70 20.23 -4.56 -8.72
CA ASP A 70 20.80 -5.82 -8.27
C ASP A 70 19.84 -6.63 -7.38
N ILE A 71 18.83 -5.97 -6.80
CA ILE A 71 17.79 -6.60 -6.00
C ILE A 71 16.55 -6.99 -6.82
N ILE A 72 16.52 -6.69 -8.12
CA ILE A 72 15.47 -7.15 -9.04
C ILE A 72 15.91 -8.48 -9.63
N ILE A 73 15.33 -9.57 -9.17
CA ILE A 73 15.70 -10.93 -9.57
C ILE A 73 14.69 -11.54 -10.54
N LYS A 74 15.17 -12.38 -11.43
CA LYS A 74 14.31 -13.16 -12.34
C LYS A 74 13.59 -14.25 -11.56
N THR A 75 12.34 -14.51 -11.93
CA THR A 75 11.58 -15.66 -11.45
C THR A 75 11.46 -16.73 -12.54
N ASP A 76 10.99 -17.91 -12.18
CA ASP A 76 10.67 -18.98 -13.14
C ASP A 76 9.40 -18.67 -13.95
N TYR A 77 8.67 -17.62 -13.59
CA TYR A 77 7.47 -17.21 -14.28
C TYR A 77 7.79 -16.22 -15.39
N LYS A 78 7.26 -16.48 -16.58
CA LYS A 78 7.49 -15.66 -17.77
C LYS A 78 7.11 -14.19 -17.52
N ASN A 79 8.05 -13.28 -17.84
CA ASN A 79 7.89 -11.82 -17.73
C ASN A 79 7.61 -11.30 -16.30
N VAL A 80 7.91 -12.09 -15.26
CA VAL A 80 7.75 -11.68 -13.87
C VAL A 80 9.13 -11.61 -13.20
N ASP A 81 9.51 -10.42 -12.76
CA ASP A 81 10.66 -10.17 -11.91
C ASP A 81 10.20 -9.93 -10.47
N PHE A 82 11.08 -10.18 -9.52
CA PHE A 82 10.76 -10.12 -8.10
C PHE A 82 11.74 -9.24 -7.32
N ILE A 83 11.23 -8.46 -6.40
CA ILE A 83 12.01 -7.73 -5.39
C ILE A 83 11.63 -8.28 -4.03
N ALA A 84 12.56 -8.93 -3.36
CA ALA A 84 12.31 -9.46 -2.03
C ALA A 84 12.35 -8.37 -0.96
N GLY A 85 11.45 -8.47 0.01
CA GLY A 85 11.65 -7.89 1.32
C GLY A 85 12.65 -8.77 2.08
N ASP A 86 13.72 -8.21 2.60
CA ASP A 86 14.61 -8.96 3.48
C ASP A 86 14.31 -8.63 4.95
N SER A 87 14.62 -9.59 5.82
CA SER A 87 14.38 -9.49 7.25
C SER A 87 15.43 -8.65 8.01
N GLU A 88 16.43 -8.13 7.32
CA GLU A 88 17.52 -7.38 7.95
C GLU A 88 17.12 -5.99 8.44
N ILE A 89 15.98 -5.48 7.99
CA ILE A 89 15.44 -4.23 8.53
C ILE A 89 14.25 -4.55 9.44
N PRO A 90 14.22 -4.03 10.67
CA PRO A 90 13.05 -4.14 11.53
C PRO A 90 11.88 -3.35 10.92
N GLY A 91 11.11 -4.01 10.05
CA GLY A 91 9.82 -3.59 9.52
C GLY A 91 9.76 -2.26 8.76
N LEU A 92 8.75 -2.12 7.89
CA LEU A 92 8.44 -0.85 7.19
C LEU A 92 8.19 0.32 8.15
N SER A 93 7.71 0.05 9.36
CA SER A 93 7.39 1.06 10.36
C SER A 93 8.59 1.90 10.79
N THR A 94 9.81 1.40 10.58
CA THR A 94 11.07 2.07 10.96
C THR A 94 11.68 2.90 9.83
N LEU A 95 11.12 2.86 8.60
CA LEU A 95 11.65 3.65 7.49
C LEU A 95 11.60 5.14 7.76
N LYS A 96 12.76 5.77 7.72
CA LYS A 96 12.88 7.23 7.82
C LYS A 96 12.40 7.90 6.53
N ALA A 97 11.99 9.16 6.62
CA ALA A 97 11.48 9.91 5.47
C ALA A 97 12.41 9.91 4.24
N PRO A 98 13.75 10.03 4.37
CA PRO A 98 14.67 9.93 3.22
C PRO A 98 14.64 8.55 2.56
N GLN A 99 14.59 7.46 3.34
CA GLN A 99 14.53 6.10 2.82
C GLN A 99 13.21 5.85 2.07
N LYS A 100 12.09 6.31 2.62
CA LYS A 100 10.80 6.26 1.94
C LYS A 100 10.84 7.01 0.61
N SER A 101 11.40 8.22 0.58
CA SER A 101 11.53 9.01 -0.64
C SER A 101 12.42 8.30 -1.68
N LYS A 102 13.54 7.71 -1.25
CA LYS A 102 14.44 6.91 -2.07
C LYS A 102 13.70 5.72 -2.69
N LEU A 103 12.92 4.98 -1.90
CA LEU A 103 12.13 3.83 -2.33
C LEU A 103 11.09 4.21 -3.39
N ILE A 104 10.29 5.26 -3.12
CA ILE A 104 9.26 5.74 -4.04
C ILE A 104 9.88 6.17 -5.38
N LYS A 105 11.02 6.88 -5.33
CA LYS A 105 11.73 7.30 -6.54
C LYS A 105 12.24 6.10 -7.35
N ALA A 106 12.81 5.11 -6.67
CA ALA A 106 13.29 3.89 -7.31
C ALA A 106 12.14 3.12 -7.99
N PHE A 107 11.02 2.95 -7.29
CA PHE A 107 9.84 2.28 -7.85
C PHE A 107 9.29 2.97 -9.10
N LYS A 108 9.29 4.30 -9.15
CA LYS A 108 8.81 5.05 -10.33
C LYS A 108 9.72 4.90 -11.55
N ASN A 109 10.97 4.50 -11.35
CA ASN A 109 11.98 4.35 -12.41
C ASN A 109 12.17 2.89 -12.87
N ILE A 110 11.35 1.95 -12.39
CA ILE A 110 11.37 0.56 -12.85
C ILE A 110 10.91 0.50 -14.31
N ASP A 111 11.66 -0.21 -15.17
CA ASP A 111 11.25 -0.52 -16.55
C ASP A 111 10.34 -1.75 -16.57
N ALA A 112 9.06 -1.53 -16.33
CA ALA A 112 8.00 -2.55 -16.38
C ALA A 112 6.67 -1.94 -16.82
N ASP A 113 5.73 -2.79 -17.26
CA ASP A 113 4.35 -2.38 -17.51
C ASP A 113 3.59 -2.24 -16.19
N PHE A 114 3.86 -3.16 -15.25
CA PHE A 114 3.22 -3.21 -13.95
C PHE A 114 4.23 -3.38 -12.81
N LEU A 115 4.02 -2.64 -11.74
CA LEU A 115 4.63 -2.88 -10.44
C LEU A 115 3.53 -3.27 -9.45
N ILE A 116 3.53 -4.53 -9.01
CA ILE A 116 2.64 -5.02 -7.95
C ILE A 116 3.41 -4.93 -6.64
N ILE A 117 2.83 -4.28 -5.65
CA ILE A 117 3.44 -4.10 -4.34
C ILE A 117 2.63 -4.86 -3.31
N ASP A 118 3.17 -5.97 -2.80
CA ASP A 118 2.58 -6.73 -1.70
C ASP A 118 2.92 -6.04 -0.38
N LEU A 119 1.97 -5.30 0.19
CA LEU A 119 2.16 -4.53 1.42
C LEU A 119 1.93 -5.41 2.65
N GLY A 120 2.63 -5.13 3.75
CA GLY A 120 2.31 -5.74 5.05
C GLY A 120 0.87 -5.47 5.47
N ALA A 121 0.35 -6.29 6.38
CA ALA A 121 -0.98 -6.10 6.94
C ALA A 121 -1.03 -4.91 7.92
N GLY A 122 -2.20 -4.30 8.07
CA GLY A 122 -2.45 -3.23 9.04
C GLY A 122 -2.46 -1.83 8.45
N THR A 123 -2.50 -0.83 9.33
CA THR A 123 -2.76 0.58 9.00
C THR A 123 -1.62 1.52 9.39
N HIS A 124 -0.40 1.00 9.47
CA HIS A 124 0.77 1.85 9.71
C HIS A 124 0.91 2.92 8.62
N GLN A 125 1.37 4.10 9.02
CA GLN A 125 1.43 5.26 8.13
C GLN A 125 2.19 4.99 6.83
N ILE A 126 3.27 4.23 6.88
CA ILE A 126 4.06 3.89 5.69
C ILE A 126 3.29 2.98 4.72
N ILE A 127 2.51 2.03 5.23
CA ILE A 127 1.66 1.15 4.42
C ILE A 127 0.60 1.99 3.69
N LEU A 128 -0.03 2.93 4.40
CA LEU A 128 -1.00 3.85 3.80
C LEU A 128 -0.34 4.77 2.75
N ASP A 129 0.88 5.26 3.01
CA ASP A 129 1.62 6.09 2.05
C ASP A 129 1.97 5.32 0.78
N LEU A 130 2.38 4.06 0.91
CA LEU A 130 2.68 3.20 -0.24
C LEU A 130 1.40 2.77 -0.97
N PHE A 131 0.31 2.51 -0.24
CA PHE A 131 -0.98 2.22 -0.86
C PHE A 131 -1.49 3.39 -1.70
N LEU A 132 -1.27 4.62 -1.25
CA LEU A 132 -1.66 5.84 -1.94
C LEU A 132 -0.72 6.25 -3.10
N LEU A 133 0.29 5.44 -3.44
CA LEU A 133 1.07 5.64 -4.68
C LEU A 133 0.24 5.46 -5.94
N SER A 134 -0.88 4.74 -5.82
CA SER A 134 -1.84 4.54 -6.90
C SER A 134 -3.25 4.87 -6.43
N PRO A 135 -4.07 5.49 -7.26
CA PRO A 135 -5.49 5.68 -6.96
C PRO A 135 -6.30 4.39 -7.07
N GLN A 136 -5.74 3.32 -7.60
CA GLN A 136 -6.41 2.05 -7.91
C GLN A 136 -5.73 0.86 -7.19
N GLY A 137 -5.42 1.02 -5.92
CA GLY A 137 -4.92 -0.08 -5.08
C GLY A 137 -5.97 -1.17 -4.86
N ILE A 138 -5.52 -2.35 -4.45
CA ILE A 138 -6.37 -3.49 -4.11
C ILE A 138 -6.36 -3.70 -2.59
N VAL A 139 -7.53 -3.84 -1.98
CA VAL A 139 -7.68 -4.25 -0.58
C VAL A 139 -8.27 -5.65 -0.55
N VAL A 140 -7.53 -6.58 0.03
CA VAL A 140 -7.96 -7.99 0.18
C VAL A 140 -8.56 -8.19 1.56
N THR A 141 -9.71 -8.84 1.61
CA THR A 141 -10.41 -9.26 2.83
C THR A 141 -10.93 -10.68 2.70
N ALA A 142 -11.54 -11.22 3.75
CA ALA A 142 -12.16 -12.53 3.77
C ALA A 142 -13.56 -12.45 4.40
N PRO A 143 -14.47 -13.43 4.19
CA PRO A 143 -15.84 -13.43 4.71
C PRO A 143 -15.89 -13.75 6.22
N ALA A 144 -15.05 -13.07 6.99
CA ALA A 144 -15.03 -13.13 8.44
C ALA A 144 -15.23 -11.71 9.00
N VAL A 145 -16.03 -11.58 10.05
CA VAL A 145 -16.40 -10.30 10.65
C VAL A 145 -15.16 -9.43 10.94
N THR A 146 -14.14 -10.03 11.56
CA THR A 146 -12.90 -9.31 11.89
C THR A 146 -12.11 -8.88 10.66
N ALA A 147 -12.07 -9.69 9.60
CA ALA A 147 -11.37 -9.35 8.35
C ALA A 147 -12.09 -8.23 7.62
N THR A 148 -13.42 -8.30 7.49
CA THR A 148 -14.24 -7.28 6.86
C THR A 148 -14.15 -5.94 7.59
N LEU A 149 -14.25 -5.95 8.92
CA LEU A 149 -14.10 -4.75 9.75
C LEU A 149 -12.71 -4.12 9.58
N ASN A 150 -11.65 -4.92 9.61
CA ASN A 150 -10.29 -4.43 9.43
C ASN A 150 -10.05 -3.91 8.00
N GLY A 151 -10.65 -4.51 6.97
CA GLY A 151 -10.64 -4.01 5.60
C GLY A 151 -11.31 -2.64 5.48
N TYR A 152 -12.48 -2.47 6.11
CA TYR A 152 -13.16 -1.18 6.21
C TYR A 152 -12.29 -0.14 6.93
N LEU A 153 -11.70 -0.49 8.07
CA LEU A 153 -10.81 0.41 8.83
C LEU A 153 -9.58 0.80 8.02
N PHE A 154 -9.02 -0.14 7.24
CA PHE A 154 -7.92 0.17 6.33
C PHE A 154 -8.33 1.25 5.31
N LEU A 155 -9.45 1.07 4.60
CA LEU A 155 -9.93 2.04 3.63
C LEU A 155 -10.21 3.40 4.28
N LYS A 156 -10.84 3.41 5.43
CA LYS A 156 -11.11 4.63 6.19
C LYS A 156 -9.80 5.37 6.55
N ASN A 157 -8.79 4.66 7.05
CA ASN A 157 -7.48 5.23 7.34
C ASN A 157 -6.76 5.72 6.08
N ALA A 158 -6.89 5.01 4.96
CA ALA A 158 -6.34 5.46 3.67
C ALA A 158 -6.97 6.80 3.22
N VAL A 159 -8.29 6.96 3.36
CA VAL A 159 -8.98 8.23 3.07
C VAL A 159 -8.51 9.35 4.00
N PHE A 160 -8.36 9.10 5.30
CA PHE A 160 -7.81 10.09 6.23
C PHE A 160 -6.36 10.44 5.89
N ARG A 161 -5.56 9.48 5.47
CA ARG A 161 -4.18 9.73 5.04
C ARG A 161 -4.13 10.54 3.75
N LEU A 162 -5.00 10.23 2.77
CA LEU A 162 -5.16 10.99 1.54
C LEU A 162 -5.54 12.44 1.84
N MET A 163 -6.50 12.66 2.74
CA MET A 163 -6.91 13.99 3.18
C MET A 163 -5.73 14.75 3.78
N HIS A 164 -5.02 14.15 4.73
CA HIS A 164 -3.88 14.78 5.38
C HIS A 164 -2.76 15.13 4.38
N SER A 165 -2.49 14.27 3.39
CA SER A 165 -1.48 14.53 2.35
C SER A 165 -1.92 15.56 1.31
N SER A 166 -3.22 15.86 1.23
CA SER A 166 -3.77 16.88 0.33
C SER A 166 -3.52 18.30 0.80
N PHE A 167 -3.24 18.49 2.10
CA PHE A 167 -3.07 19.82 2.69
C PHE A 167 -1.60 20.14 2.96
N LYS A 168 -1.23 21.42 2.80
CA LYS A 168 0.04 21.91 3.34
C LYS A 168 -0.12 22.06 4.85
N SER A 169 0.92 21.74 5.62
CA SER A 169 0.91 21.77 7.09
C SER A 169 0.50 23.12 7.69
N THR A 170 0.69 24.20 6.96
CA THR A 170 0.38 25.56 7.37
C THR A 170 -1.08 25.97 7.19
N THR A 171 -1.88 25.19 6.44
CA THR A 171 -3.28 25.53 6.13
C THR A 171 -4.22 25.41 7.35
N PRO A 172 -5.33 26.20 7.41
CA PRO A 172 -6.35 26.04 8.43
C PRO A 172 -6.93 24.62 8.50
N ALA A 173 -7.14 23.99 7.34
CA ALA A 173 -7.58 22.59 7.23
C ALA A 173 -6.62 21.63 7.95
N ALA A 174 -5.30 21.76 7.70
CA ALA A 174 -4.30 20.89 8.34
C ALA A 174 -4.30 21.05 9.87
N LYS A 175 -4.41 22.29 10.37
CA LYS A 175 -4.49 22.59 11.81
C LYS A 175 -5.74 21.97 12.43
N MET A 176 -6.89 22.10 11.77
CA MET A 176 -8.15 21.50 12.19
C MET A 176 -8.05 19.97 12.30
N ILE A 177 -7.53 19.31 11.26
CA ILE A 177 -7.35 17.84 11.24
C ILE A 177 -6.37 17.39 12.35
N THR A 178 -5.33 18.17 12.61
CA THR A 178 -4.36 17.86 13.68
C THR A 178 -5.05 17.90 15.06
N LYS A 179 -5.90 18.90 15.33
CA LYS A 179 -6.70 18.96 16.56
C LYS A 179 -7.65 17.76 16.69
N LEU A 180 -8.34 17.39 15.60
CA LEU A 180 -9.25 16.24 15.60
C LEU A 180 -8.52 14.90 15.86
N LYS A 181 -7.24 14.79 15.47
CA LYS A 181 -6.41 13.60 15.75
C LYS A 181 -6.04 13.45 17.22
N GLN A 182 -5.91 14.54 17.95
CA GLN A 182 -5.62 14.50 19.39
C GLN A 182 -6.79 13.94 20.19
N ASP A 183 -8.00 14.05 19.66
CA ASP A 183 -9.21 13.42 20.18
C ASP A 183 -9.49 12.12 19.39
N ALA A 184 -8.78 11.04 19.75
CA ALA A 184 -8.81 9.76 19.06
C ALA A 184 -10.22 9.15 18.92
N THR A 185 -11.14 9.49 19.85
CA THR A 185 -12.53 9.03 19.83
C THR A 185 -13.36 9.74 18.75
N SER A 186 -13.04 10.98 18.43
CA SER A 186 -13.81 11.76 17.46
C SER A 186 -13.50 11.37 16.01
N LEU A 187 -12.24 11.06 15.67
CA LEU A 187 -11.87 10.66 14.30
C LEU A 187 -12.50 9.35 13.86
N GLN A 188 -12.58 8.35 14.75
CA GLN A 188 -13.17 7.05 14.41
C GLN A 188 -14.67 7.14 14.13
N ARG A 189 -15.35 8.13 14.73
CA ARG A 189 -16.80 8.36 14.57
C ARG A 189 -17.14 9.34 13.45
N LEU A 190 -16.14 10.04 12.88
CA LEU A 190 -16.40 11.06 11.87
C LEU A 190 -16.86 10.44 10.54
N TYR A 191 -17.97 10.95 10.06
CA TYR A 191 -18.48 10.72 8.72
C TYR A 191 -17.77 11.63 7.72
N ILE A 192 -17.08 11.04 6.73
CA ILE A 192 -16.21 11.78 5.80
C ILE A 192 -16.90 12.99 5.13
N PRO A 193 -18.14 12.86 4.58
CA PRO A 193 -18.82 14.00 3.99
C PRO A 193 -18.98 15.18 4.97
N ARG A 194 -19.40 14.93 6.20
CA ARG A 194 -19.53 15.97 7.23
C ARG A 194 -18.19 16.65 7.53
N LEU A 195 -17.11 15.87 7.55
CA LEU A 195 -15.78 16.42 7.76
C LEU A 195 -15.34 17.34 6.60
N ILE A 196 -15.70 17.01 5.36
CA ILE A 196 -15.45 17.86 4.20
C ILE A 196 -16.19 19.18 4.35
N GLU A 197 -17.45 19.16 4.78
CA GLU A 197 -18.25 20.38 5.03
C GLU A 197 -17.59 21.27 6.10
N GLU A 198 -17.13 20.68 7.21
CA GLU A 198 -16.44 21.45 8.26
C GLU A 198 -15.11 22.04 7.77
N ILE A 199 -14.35 21.29 6.98
CA ILE A 199 -13.13 21.81 6.35
C ILE A 199 -13.47 22.95 5.40
N ARG A 200 -14.55 22.84 4.63
CA ARG A 200 -14.98 23.85 3.66
C ARG A 200 -15.32 25.18 4.33
N LYS A 201 -15.86 25.17 5.56
CA LYS A 201 -16.13 26.40 6.33
C LYS A 201 -14.88 27.17 6.69
N VAL A 202 -13.74 26.48 6.93
CA VAL A 202 -12.48 27.10 7.39
C VAL A 202 -11.45 27.25 6.27
N ASP A 203 -11.52 26.42 5.24
CA ASP A 203 -10.54 26.37 4.13
C ASP A 203 -11.19 25.74 2.87
N PRO A 204 -11.98 26.51 2.10
CA PRO A 204 -12.66 26.00 0.90
C PRO A 204 -11.69 25.43 -0.14
N VAL A 205 -10.52 26.05 -0.31
CA VAL A 205 -9.51 25.62 -1.30
C VAL A 205 -8.97 24.23 -0.98
N SER A 206 -8.68 23.97 0.29
CA SER A 206 -8.23 22.65 0.76
C SER A 206 -9.36 21.62 0.63
N ALA A 207 -10.60 21.98 0.93
CA ALA A 207 -11.75 21.11 0.77
C ALA A 207 -11.91 20.66 -0.70
N ASP A 208 -11.90 21.59 -1.65
CA ASP A 208 -12.00 21.31 -3.07
C ASP A 208 -10.85 20.44 -3.58
N LYS A 209 -9.62 20.67 -3.11
CA LYS A 209 -8.47 19.85 -3.46
C LYS A 209 -8.65 18.41 -2.95
N PHE A 210 -9.11 18.25 -1.71
CA PHE A 210 -9.33 16.91 -1.16
C PHE A 210 -10.45 16.19 -1.91
N GLU A 211 -11.57 16.85 -2.22
CA GLU A 211 -12.63 16.22 -3.01
C GLU A 211 -12.19 15.77 -4.39
N ARG A 212 -11.35 16.56 -5.08
CA ARG A 212 -10.76 16.14 -6.36
C ARG A 212 -9.91 14.88 -6.20
N ASN A 213 -9.05 14.83 -5.16
CA ASN A 213 -8.23 13.67 -4.89
C ASN A 213 -9.10 12.46 -4.53
N LEU A 214 -10.16 12.65 -3.75
CA LEU A 214 -11.07 11.59 -3.36
C LEU A 214 -11.85 11.04 -4.56
N LYS A 215 -12.26 11.88 -5.52
CA LYS A 215 -12.91 11.44 -6.76
C LYS A 215 -12.04 10.53 -7.62
N THR A 216 -10.74 10.70 -7.59
CA THR A 216 -9.80 9.84 -8.34
C THR A 216 -9.43 8.56 -7.58
N PHE A 217 -9.59 8.54 -6.27
CA PHE A 217 -9.29 7.40 -5.42
C PHE A 217 -10.37 6.30 -5.61
N ARG A 218 -10.00 5.23 -6.30
CA ARG A 218 -10.88 4.13 -6.71
C ARG A 218 -10.28 2.77 -6.35
N PRO A 219 -10.02 2.48 -5.07
CA PRO A 219 -9.49 1.19 -4.66
C PRO A 219 -10.51 0.09 -4.99
N ARG A 220 -9.99 -1.11 -5.27
CA ARG A 220 -10.79 -2.31 -5.48
C ARG A 220 -10.79 -3.13 -4.20
N LEU A 221 -11.95 -3.60 -3.79
CA LEU A 221 -12.09 -4.55 -2.69
C LEU A 221 -12.24 -5.96 -3.28
N ILE A 222 -11.37 -6.88 -2.85
CA ILE A 222 -11.47 -8.29 -3.21
C ILE A 222 -11.78 -9.08 -1.94
N MET A 223 -12.91 -9.78 -1.96
CA MET A 223 -13.25 -10.77 -0.93
C MET A 223 -12.72 -12.13 -1.38
N ASN A 224 -11.73 -12.62 -0.67
CA ASN A 224 -11.07 -13.90 -0.90
C ASN A 224 -11.60 -14.97 0.08
N MET A 225 -11.28 -16.24 -0.15
CA MET A 225 -11.71 -17.36 0.72
C MET A 225 -13.23 -17.46 0.87
N ILE A 226 -13.96 -17.21 -0.22
CA ILE A 226 -15.40 -17.47 -0.25
C ILE A 226 -15.55 -18.97 -0.46
N GLU A 227 -16.22 -19.64 0.47
CA GLU A 227 -16.64 -21.02 0.33
C GLU A 227 -17.97 -21.06 -0.42
N ASP A 228 -18.12 -21.99 -1.36
CA ASP A 228 -19.40 -22.22 -2.02
C ASP A 228 -20.42 -22.66 -0.97
N PRO A 229 -21.58 -22.01 -0.86
CA PRO A 229 -22.62 -22.51 0.02
C PRO A 229 -23.07 -23.87 -0.51
N LYS A 230 -22.83 -24.92 0.28
CA LYS A 230 -23.35 -26.27 0.02
C LYS A 230 -24.86 -26.28 0.10
#